data_1a0ce711e725b1e2941978efd2f17e7c
#
_entry.id   1a0ce711e725b1e2941978efd2f17e7c
#
_cell.length_a   1.000
_cell.length_b   1.000
_cell.length_c   1.000
_cell.angle_alpha   90.00
_cell.angle_beta   90.00
_cell.angle_gamma   90.00
#
_symmetry.space_group_name_H-M   'P 1'
#
loop_
_entity.id
_entity.type
_entity.pdbx_description
1 polymer ?
#
loop_
_entity_poly.entity_id
_entity_poly.type
_entity_poly.pdbx_seq_one_letter_code
_entity_poly.pdbx_strand_id
1 'polypeptide(L)'
;IPLRLVGSEMCIRDRVTGLQYNPSKKFSLLFRPQNFFNADFRAMLSDLFRFYAANKDLDVEHVDAQLSIDEYLDRHGYSEAFRQEHLYPMCGALWSCPVEQAGQIPYKFVVSFFQHHRMLQLKERPSWLTVKGGSARYVRAIQAQSNMTFRKTGVLHVSRSANDVVIETGQGSERFDWVIFASHADDSLNLLTDPSAQEREVLGKFRYQDNHMVVHSDTHIMPKSRCQWASWHVHVTPSRATESTPFQHSGMHYGFSYWMNQLQNLNCKTQIFATLNPNFNLDPKKIWVERYYRHPVFDAAAIEAQQRWAEVNGQNRTSYCGAYWGWGFHEDGARSASWVVNQLLQHTEQAA
;
A
#
# COMPACT_ATOMS: atom_id res chain seq x y z
N ILE A 1 -15.92 5.66 16.80
CA ILE A 1 -14.85 6.62 16.53
C ILE A 1 -15.32 7.56 15.43
N PRO A 2 -15.29 8.90 15.65
CA PRO A 2 -15.78 9.84 14.65
C PRO A 2 -14.88 9.83 13.40
N LEU A 3 -15.51 9.71 12.21
CA LEU A 3 -14.87 9.74 10.91
C LEU A 3 -14.99 11.14 10.29
N ARG A 4 -14.07 11.48 9.39
CA ARG A 4 -14.10 12.71 8.58
C ARG A 4 -14.03 12.36 7.10
N LEU A 5 -14.77 13.12 6.29
CA LEU A 5 -14.67 13.07 4.84
C LEU A 5 -13.31 13.57 4.37
N VAL A 6 -12.68 12.86 3.45
CA VAL A 6 -11.38 13.20 2.86
C VAL A 6 -11.43 13.04 1.34
N GLY A 7 -10.58 13.75 0.62
CA GLY A 7 -10.46 13.62 -0.81
C GLY A 7 -9.51 12.49 -1.19
N SER A 8 -9.91 11.68 -2.17
CA SER A 8 -9.11 10.58 -2.76
C SER A 8 -8.61 10.95 -4.15
N GLU A 9 -8.37 12.23 -4.40
CA GLU A 9 -7.96 12.72 -5.71
C GLU A 9 -6.48 12.49 -5.94
N MET A 10 -6.12 11.97 -7.11
CA MET A 10 -4.73 11.83 -7.55
C MET A 10 -4.45 12.83 -8.68
N CYS A 11 -3.27 13.43 -8.66
CA CYS A 11 -2.72 14.24 -9.74
C CYS A 11 -1.39 13.65 -10.17
N ILE A 12 -1.22 13.41 -11.45
CA ILE A 12 0.06 13.04 -12.05
C ILE A 12 0.70 14.30 -12.60
N ARG A 13 1.96 14.52 -12.25
CA ARG A 13 2.78 15.62 -12.74
C ARG A 13 4.09 15.09 -13.27
N ASP A 14 4.15 14.95 -14.57
CA ASP A 14 5.40 14.68 -15.27
C ASP A 14 6.12 16.01 -15.54
N ARG A 15 7.31 16.16 -14.99
CA ARG A 15 8.16 17.33 -15.19
C ARG A 15 8.98 17.27 -16.48
N VAL A 16 9.03 16.11 -17.12
CA VAL A 16 9.77 15.89 -18.38
C VAL A 16 8.89 16.26 -19.55
N THR A 17 7.73 15.63 -19.67
CA THR A 17 6.76 15.89 -20.76
C THR A 17 5.91 17.13 -20.50
N GLY A 18 5.91 17.65 -19.28
CA GLY A 18 5.05 18.73 -18.83
C GLY A 18 3.58 18.31 -18.65
N LEU A 19 3.28 17.03 -18.78
CA LEU A 19 1.94 16.51 -18.56
C LEU A 19 1.52 16.70 -17.10
N GLN A 20 0.34 17.25 -16.93
CA GLN A 20 -0.28 17.39 -15.62
C GLN A 20 -1.78 17.25 -15.74
N TYR A 21 -2.36 16.29 -15.04
CA TYR A 21 -3.80 16.09 -15.02
C TYR A 21 -4.29 15.46 -13.71
N ASN A 22 -5.58 15.63 -13.44
CA ASN A 22 -6.25 15.02 -12.29
C ASN A 22 -7.54 14.35 -12.81
N PRO A 23 -7.61 13.01 -12.89
CA PRO A 23 -8.76 12.31 -13.45
C PRO A 23 -10.02 12.44 -12.59
N SER A 24 -9.89 12.87 -11.34
CA SER A 24 -11.02 12.98 -10.40
C SER A 24 -11.78 14.31 -10.53
N LYS A 25 -11.18 15.34 -11.12
CA LYS A 25 -11.80 16.66 -11.29
C LYS A 25 -12.21 16.87 -12.74
N LYS A 26 -13.51 16.89 -13.01
CA LYS A 26 -14.08 17.06 -14.37
C LYS A 26 -13.48 18.22 -15.16
N PHE A 27 -13.13 19.32 -14.49
CA PHE A 27 -12.54 20.50 -15.12
C PHE A 27 -11.00 20.45 -15.22
N SER A 28 -10.33 19.52 -14.53
CA SER A 28 -8.84 19.50 -14.54
C SER A 28 -8.28 19.06 -15.89
N LEU A 29 -9.01 18.24 -16.62
CA LEU A 29 -8.68 17.91 -18.02
C LEU A 29 -8.70 19.16 -18.91
N LEU A 30 -9.52 20.16 -18.58
CA LEU A 30 -9.66 21.42 -19.31
C LEU A 30 -8.64 22.49 -18.86
N PHE A 31 -8.00 22.34 -17.69
CA PHE A 31 -7.01 23.32 -17.19
C PHE A 31 -5.74 23.43 -18.03
N ARG A 32 -5.48 22.45 -18.89
CA ARG A 32 -4.40 22.49 -19.89
C ARG A 32 -4.93 22.00 -21.23
N PRO A 33 -5.63 22.84 -21.97
CA PRO A 33 -6.17 22.46 -23.29
C PRO A 33 -5.06 22.02 -24.25
N GLN A 34 -3.81 22.45 -24.02
CA GLN A 34 -2.63 22.00 -24.77
C GLN A 34 -2.43 20.47 -24.70
N ASN A 35 -2.82 19.80 -23.61
CA ASN A 35 -2.73 18.35 -23.49
C ASN A 35 -3.52 17.63 -24.59
N PHE A 36 -4.62 18.21 -25.06
CA PHE A 36 -5.43 17.60 -26.14
C PHE A 36 -4.74 17.58 -27.50
N PHE A 37 -3.71 18.41 -27.68
CA PHE A 37 -2.86 18.38 -28.90
C PHE A 37 -1.76 17.32 -28.77
N ASN A 38 -1.48 16.78 -27.56
CA ASN A 38 -0.52 15.71 -27.35
C ASN A 38 -1.15 14.35 -27.71
N ALA A 39 -0.54 13.61 -28.64
CA ALA A 39 -1.04 12.30 -29.08
C ALA A 39 -1.03 11.26 -27.95
N ASP A 40 0.02 11.24 -27.12
CA ASP A 40 0.16 10.30 -26.01
C ASP A 40 -0.90 10.55 -24.96
N PHE A 41 -1.21 11.82 -24.64
CA PHE A 41 -2.29 12.15 -23.73
C PHE A 41 -3.65 11.67 -24.23
N ARG A 42 -3.94 11.83 -25.55
CA ARG A 42 -5.19 11.32 -26.13
C ARG A 42 -5.27 9.80 -26.10
N ALA A 43 -4.16 9.11 -26.41
CA ALA A 43 -4.06 7.66 -26.35
C ALA A 43 -4.28 7.17 -24.91
N MET A 44 -3.57 7.75 -23.93
CA MET A 44 -3.73 7.45 -22.50
C MET A 44 -5.18 7.64 -22.05
N LEU A 45 -5.83 8.76 -22.43
CA LEU A 45 -7.20 9.05 -22.02
C LEU A 45 -8.21 8.07 -22.65
N SER A 46 -8.03 7.72 -23.93
CA SER A 46 -8.83 6.70 -24.63
C SER A 46 -8.72 5.34 -23.93
N ASP A 47 -7.51 4.93 -23.62
CA ASP A 47 -7.22 3.67 -22.97
C ASP A 47 -7.72 3.62 -21.51
N LEU A 48 -7.67 4.74 -20.80
CA LEU A 48 -8.26 4.86 -19.46
C LEU A 48 -9.77 4.53 -19.49
N PHE A 49 -10.51 5.14 -20.40
CA PHE A 49 -11.94 4.87 -20.52
C PHE A 49 -12.21 3.43 -20.95
N ARG A 50 -11.41 2.91 -21.88
CA ARG A 50 -11.50 1.52 -22.35
C ARG A 50 -11.23 0.54 -21.22
N PHE A 51 -10.17 0.77 -20.42
CA PHE A 51 -9.82 -0.05 -19.27
C PHE A 51 -10.94 -0.03 -18.21
N TYR A 52 -11.48 1.15 -17.88
CA TYR A 52 -12.56 1.26 -16.91
C TYR A 52 -13.84 0.55 -17.40
N ALA A 53 -14.22 0.74 -18.66
CA ALA A 53 -15.39 0.09 -19.24
C ALA A 53 -15.27 -1.44 -19.26
N ALA A 54 -14.08 -1.96 -19.60
CA ALA A 54 -13.82 -3.39 -19.67
C ALA A 54 -13.81 -4.07 -18.29
N ASN A 55 -13.44 -3.34 -17.25
CA ASN A 55 -13.13 -3.93 -15.95
C ASN A 55 -14.13 -3.64 -14.83
N LYS A 56 -15.01 -2.64 -14.97
CA LYS A 56 -15.92 -2.22 -13.88
C LYS A 56 -16.88 -3.33 -13.42
N ASP A 57 -17.33 -4.17 -14.33
CA ASP A 57 -18.29 -5.25 -14.08
C ASP A 57 -17.69 -6.64 -14.42
N LEU A 58 -16.36 -6.73 -14.55
CA LEU A 58 -15.67 -7.98 -14.84
C LEU A 58 -15.84 -8.96 -13.68
N ASP A 59 -16.23 -10.20 -14.00
CA ASP A 59 -16.19 -11.30 -13.05
C ASP A 59 -14.74 -11.75 -12.83
N VAL A 60 -14.14 -11.25 -11.76
CA VAL A 60 -12.73 -11.50 -11.44
C VAL A 60 -12.46 -12.93 -10.98
N GLU A 61 -13.48 -13.71 -10.61
CA GLU A 61 -13.28 -15.10 -10.19
C GLU A 61 -12.79 -15.98 -11.32
N HIS A 62 -13.18 -15.66 -12.57
CA HIS A 62 -12.77 -16.37 -13.78
C HIS A 62 -11.48 -15.82 -14.40
N VAL A 63 -10.84 -14.83 -13.78
CA VAL A 63 -9.56 -14.30 -14.26
C VAL A 63 -8.42 -15.18 -13.77
N ASP A 64 -7.49 -15.48 -14.70
CA ASP A 64 -6.25 -16.20 -14.37
C ASP A 64 -5.47 -15.42 -13.29
N ALA A 65 -5.21 -16.09 -12.17
CA ALA A 65 -4.52 -15.51 -11.01
C ALA A 65 -3.04 -15.20 -11.30
N GLN A 66 -2.45 -15.85 -12.30
CA GLN A 66 -1.05 -15.65 -12.69
C GLN A 66 -0.87 -14.57 -13.76
N LEU A 67 -1.96 -14.14 -14.41
CA LEU A 67 -1.92 -13.10 -15.43
C LEU A 67 -1.44 -11.78 -14.82
N SER A 68 -0.30 -11.26 -15.27
CA SER A 68 0.22 -9.96 -14.86
C SER A 68 -0.51 -8.81 -15.54
N ILE A 69 -0.38 -7.60 -14.98
CA ILE A 69 -0.88 -6.38 -15.63
C ILE A 69 -0.25 -6.23 -17.01
N ASP A 70 1.07 -6.41 -17.15
CA ASP A 70 1.78 -6.26 -18.43
C ASP A 70 1.21 -7.19 -19.48
N GLU A 71 1.06 -8.46 -19.17
CA GLU A 71 0.51 -9.45 -20.10
C GLU A 71 -0.93 -9.12 -20.51
N TYR A 72 -1.76 -8.65 -19.57
CA TYR A 72 -3.11 -8.19 -19.89
C TYR A 72 -3.11 -7.00 -20.83
N LEU A 73 -2.28 -6.01 -20.55
CA LEU A 73 -2.18 -4.79 -21.36
C LEU A 73 -1.63 -5.09 -22.76
N ASP A 74 -0.66 -5.99 -22.88
CA ASP A 74 -0.11 -6.43 -24.16
C ASP A 74 -1.15 -7.16 -25.00
N ARG A 75 -1.84 -8.13 -24.43
CA ARG A 75 -2.90 -8.93 -25.10
C ARG A 75 -4.02 -8.04 -25.65
N HIS A 76 -4.31 -6.91 -24.98
CA HIS A 76 -5.39 -6.02 -25.37
C HIS A 76 -4.93 -4.77 -26.08
N GLY A 77 -3.63 -4.63 -26.38
CA GLY A 77 -3.06 -3.51 -27.13
C GLY A 77 -3.27 -2.15 -26.47
N TYR A 78 -3.01 -2.06 -25.16
CA TYR A 78 -2.99 -0.79 -24.45
C TYR A 78 -1.72 -0.03 -24.73
N SER A 79 -1.83 1.31 -24.88
CA SER A 79 -0.69 2.18 -25.20
C SER A 79 0.30 2.27 -24.04
N GLU A 80 1.56 2.52 -24.38
CA GLU A 80 2.61 2.82 -23.40
C GLU A 80 2.27 4.06 -22.58
N ALA A 81 1.64 5.06 -23.19
CA ALA A 81 1.19 6.25 -22.50
C ALA A 81 0.19 5.94 -21.37
N PHE A 82 -0.73 4.99 -21.57
CA PHE A 82 -1.65 4.57 -20.50
C PHE A 82 -0.92 3.87 -19.35
N ARG A 83 0.06 3.03 -19.67
CA ARG A 83 0.88 2.32 -18.66
C ARG A 83 1.66 3.32 -17.81
N GLN A 84 2.49 4.15 -18.44
CA GLN A 84 3.46 5.01 -17.78
C GLN A 84 2.82 6.25 -17.13
N GLU A 85 1.79 6.80 -17.76
CA GLU A 85 1.20 8.07 -17.34
C GLU A 85 -0.06 7.88 -16.46
N HIS A 86 -0.58 6.66 -16.32
CA HIS A 86 -1.76 6.44 -15.49
C HIS A 86 -1.68 5.19 -14.60
N LEU A 87 -1.61 3.99 -15.18
CA LEU A 87 -1.86 2.76 -14.43
C LEU A 87 -0.72 2.43 -13.46
N TYR A 88 0.53 2.44 -13.92
CA TYR A 88 1.68 2.13 -13.08
C TYR A 88 1.91 3.17 -11.97
N PRO A 89 1.83 4.49 -12.25
CA PRO A 89 1.86 5.49 -11.18
C PRO A 89 0.74 5.34 -10.15
N MET A 90 -0.45 4.90 -10.58
CA MET A 90 -1.56 4.62 -9.65
C MET A 90 -1.24 3.41 -8.75
N CYS A 91 -0.73 2.32 -9.31
CA CYS A 91 -0.28 1.17 -8.54
C CYS A 91 0.87 1.54 -7.58
N GLY A 92 1.83 2.31 -8.06
CA GLY A 92 2.94 2.81 -7.23
C GLY A 92 2.46 3.66 -6.05
N ALA A 93 1.47 4.53 -6.25
CA ALA A 93 0.91 5.35 -5.19
C ALA A 93 0.08 4.54 -4.17
N LEU A 94 -0.58 3.46 -4.60
CA LEU A 94 -1.39 2.60 -3.74
C LEU A 94 -0.55 1.64 -2.90
N TRP A 95 0.41 0.97 -3.54
CA TRP A 95 1.19 -0.10 -2.91
C TRP A 95 2.65 0.27 -2.64
N SER A 96 3.01 1.53 -2.88
CA SER A 96 4.37 2.02 -2.68
C SER A 96 5.42 1.20 -3.44
N CYS A 97 5.03 0.62 -4.58
CA CYS A 97 5.91 -0.20 -5.41
C CYS A 97 6.63 0.64 -6.47
N PRO A 98 7.83 0.23 -6.89
CA PRO A 98 8.49 0.78 -8.07
C PRO A 98 7.61 0.60 -9.31
N VAL A 99 7.66 1.57 -10.21
CA VAL A 99 6.85 1.55 -11.44
C VAL A 99 7.19 0.35 -12.33
N GLU A 100 8.46 -0.07 -12.35
CA GLU A 100 8.90 -1.28 -13.05
C GLU A 100 8.22 -2.56 -12.55
N GLN A 101 7.87 -2.58 -11.28
CA GLN A 101 7.23 -3.74 -10.66
C GLN A 101 5.71 -3.68 -10.78
N ALA A 102 5.14 -2.51 -11.07
CA ALA A 102 3.69 -2.34 -11.17
C ALA A 102 3.07 -3.23 -12.23
N GLY A 103 3.76 -3.42 -13.36
CA GLY A 103 3.32 -4.31 -14.44
C GLY A 103 3.32 -5.79 -14.09
N GLN A 104 4.11 -6.19 -13.08
CA GLN A 104 4.23 -7.56 -12.61
C GLN A 104 3.19 -7.94 -11.54
N ILE A 105 2.44 -6.96 -11.02
CA ILE A 105 1.35 -7.23 -10.09
C ILE A 105 0.28 -8.06 -10.80
N PRO A 106 -0.27 -9.11 -10.18
CA PRO A 106 -1.36 -9.88 -10.79
C PRO A 106 -2.56 -8.98 -11.14
N TYR A 107 -2.99 -9.07 -12.38
CA TYR A 107 -4.10 -8.27 -12.91
C TYR A 107 -5.39 -8.46 -12.10
N LYS A 108 -5.74 -9.70 -11.74
CA LYS A 108 -6.86 -10.02 -10.87
C LYS A 108 -6.83 -9.23 -9.57
N PHE A 109 -5.67 -9.15 -8.91
CA PHE A 109 -5.49 -8.44 -7.65
C PHE A 109 -5.79 -6.94 -7.77
N VAL A 110 -5.26 -6.30 -8.82
CA VAL A 110 -5.46 -4.86 -9.05
C VAL A 110 -6.90 -4.55 -9.42
N VAL A 111 -7.51 -5.32 -10.31
CA VAL A 111 -8.89 -5.08 -10.75
C VAL A 111 -9.88 -5.34 -9.62
N SER A 112 -9.69 -6.39 -8.81
CA SER A 112 -10.51 -6.66 -7.63
C SER A 112 -10.48 -5.49 -6.64
N PHE A 113 -9.29 -4.94 -6.39
CA PHE A 113 -9.13 -3.76 -5.54
C PHE A 113 -9.87 -2.54 -6.14
N PHE A 114 -9.68 -2.26 -7.43
CA PHE A 114 -10.32 -1.13 -8.09
C PHE A 114 -11.84 -1.25 -8.11
N GLN A 115 -12.38 -2.46 -8.32
CA GLN A 115 -13.83 -2.70 -8.26
C GLN A 115 -14.35 -2.49 -6.83
N HIS A 116 -13.71 -3.10 -5.82
CA HIS A 116 -14.11 -2.98 -4.42
C HIS A 116 -14.17 -1.52 -3.96
N HIS A 117 -13.19 -0.71 -4.37
CA HIS A 117 -13.12 0.72 -4.05
C HIS A 117 -13.84 1.62 -5.06
N ARG A 118 -14.56 1.07 -6.04
CA ARG A 118 -15.27 1.79 -7.11
C ARG A 118 -14.37 2.78 -7.85
N MET A 119 -13.10 2.45 -8.03
CA MET A 119 -12.12 3.31 -8.70
C MET A 119 -12.28 3.30 -10.22
N LEU A 120 -12.92 2.27 -10.78
CA LEU A 120 -13.23 2.12 -12.22
C LEU A 120 -14.47 2.91 -12.65
N GLN A 121 -14.98 3.79 -11.80
CA GLN A 121 -16.17 4.60 -12.06
C GLN A 121 -15.81 6.09 -12.04
N LEU A 122 -16.43 6.86 -12.94
CA LEU A 122 -16.27 8.32 -12.99
C LEU A 122 -17.30 9.06 -12.13
N LYS A 123 -18.42 8.40 -11.82
CA LYS A 123 -19.51 8.91 -11.00
C LYS A 123 -19.72 7.98 -9.80
N GLU A 124 -20.40 8.49 -8.78
CA GLU A 124 -20.80 7.70 -7.60
C GLU A 124 -19.64 7.02 -6.86
N ARG A 125 -18.46 7.67 -6.90
CA ARG A 125 -17.33 7.21 -6.10
C ARG A 125 -17.66 7.37 -4.61
N PRO A 126 -17.30 6.38 -3.75
CA PRO A 126 -17.55 6.48 -2.33
C PRO A 126 -16.76 7.66 -1.75
N SER A 127 -17.34 8.31 -0.75
CA SER A 127 -16.61 9.29 0.04
C SER A 127 -15.60 8.54 0.92
N TRP A 128 -14.36 8.90 0.81
CA TRP A 128 -13.31 8.35 1.67
C TRP A 128 -13.39 8.99 3.05
N LEU A 129 -13.14 8.21 4.07
CA LEU A 129 -13.23 8.63 5.46
C LEU A 129 -11.89 8.38 6.14
N THR A 130 -11.55 9.24 7.10
CA THR A 130 -10.40 9.04 8.00
C THR A 130 -10.83 9.20 9.45
N VAL A 131 -10.08 8.59 10.36
CA VAL A 131 -10.33 8.73 11.79
C VAL A 131 -9.99 10.15 12.24
N LYS A 132 -10.97 10.84 12.84
CA LYS A 132 -10.77 12.19 13.37
C LYS A 132 -9.69 12.17 14.46
N GLY A 133 -8.58 12.87 14.22
CA GLY A 133 -7.43 12.93 15.12
C GLY A 133 -6.42 11.79 14.90
N GLY A 134 -6.51 11.08 13.77
CA GLY A 134 -5.54 10.08 13.32
C GLY A 134 -5.80 8.68 13.89
N SER A 135 -5.18 7.68 13.27
CA SER A 135 -5.36 6.26 13.60
C SER A 135 -4.90 5.90 15.02
N ALA A 136 -3.96 6.64 15.60
CA ALA A 136 -3.55 6.45 16.99
C ALA A 136 -4.72 6.52 18.01
N ARG A 137 -5.85 7.14 17.62
CA ARG A 137 -7.02 7.21 18.51
C ARG A 137 -7.70 5.87 18.72
N TYR A 138 -7.91 5.11 17.66
CA TYR A 138 -8.51 3.77 17.83
C TYR A 138 -7.55 2.80 18.52
N VAL A 139 -6.25 2.91 18.28
CA VAL A 139 -5.24 2.12 18.98
C VAL A 139 -5.33 2.37 20.50
N ARG A 140 -5.33 3.65 20.90
CA ARG A 140 -5.48 4.01 22.33
C ARG A 140 -6.81 3.55 22.92
N ALA A 141 -7.91 3.62 22.15
CA ALA A 141 -9.22 3.17 22.63
C ALA A 141 -9.23 1.65 22.86
N ILE A 142 -8.63 0.86 21.97
CA ILE A 142 -8.47 -0.58 22.14
C ILE A 142 -7.61 -0.87 23.38
N GLN A 143 -6.48 -0.19 23.52
CA GLN A 143 -5.60 -0.35 24.68
C GLN A 143 -6.31 -0.05 26.01
N ALA A 144 -7.12 1.00 26.06
CA ALA A 144 -7.82 1.42 27.27
C ALA A 144 -8.96 0.46 27.69
N GLN A 145 -9.51 -0.31 26.75
CA GLN A 145 -10.62 -1.25 26.99
C GLN A 145 -10.16 -2.69 27.19
N SER A 146 -8.87 -2.96 27.01
CA SER A 146 -8.32 -4.31 27.07
C SER A 146 -7.69 -4.62 28.44
N ASN A 147 -7.76 -5.87 28.86
CA ASN A 147 -7.02 -6.39 30.01
C ASN A 147 -5.60 -6.83 29.61
N MET A 148 -5.04 -6.27 28.54
CA MET A 148 -3.74 -6.65 28.01
C MET A 148 -2.60 -5.91 28.71
N THR A 149 -1.49 -6.58 28.92
CA THR A 149 -0.24 -5.97 29.33
C THR A 149 0.55 -5.52 28.09
N PHE A 150 0.91 -4.24 28.02
CA PHE A 150 1.69 -3.67 26.93
C PHE A 150 3.16 -3.47 27.35
N ARG A 151 4.07 -4.04 26.59
CA ARG A 151 5.52 -3.88 26.81
C ARG A 151 6.16 -3.16 25.62
N LYS A 152 7.06 -2.23 25.91
CA LYS A 152 7.85 -1.51 24.92
C LYS A 152 9.25 -2.13 24.82
N THR A 153 9.30 -3.40 24.46
CA THR A 153 10.55 -4.13 24.28
C THR A 153 10.48 -4.93 22.98
N GLY A 154 11.60 -5.02 22.27
CA GLY A 154 11.71 -5.84 21.07
C GLY A 154 11.88 -7.30 21.45
N VAL A 155 11.24 -8.19 20.70
CA VAL A 155 11.47 -9.64 20.76
C VAL A 155 12.74 -9.94 19.99
N LEU A 156 13.60 -10.80 20.56
CA LEU A 156 14.84 -11.27 19.96
C LEU A 156 14.64 -12.63 19.30
N HIS A 157 14.03 -13.56 20.03
CA HIS A 157 13.76 -14.92 19.56
C HIS A 157 12.46 -15.45 20.10
N VAL A 158 11.87 -16.38 19.36
CA VAL A 158 10.71 -17.17 19.75
C VAL A 158 11.03 -18.63 19.49
N SER A 159 10.96 -19.46 20.53
CA SER A 159 11.10 -20.92 20.44
C SER A 159 9.82 -21.59 20.92
N ARG A 160 9.50 -22.74 20.34
CA ARG A 160 8.22 -23.42 20.59
C ARG A 160 8.45 -24.85 20.99
N SER A 161 7.63 -25.34 21.88
CA SER A 161 7.57 -26.75 22.28
C SER A 161 6.15 -27.30 22.10
N ALA A 162 5.95 -28.56 22.39
CA ALA A 162 4.61 -29.15 22.40
C ALA A 162 3.69 -28.49 23.44
N ASN A 163 4.25 -27.90 24.51
CA ASN A 163 3.48 -27.43 25.66
C ASN A 163 3.43 -25.90 25.79
N ASP A 164 4.43 -25.19 25.31
CA ASP A 164 4.59 -23.75 25.50
C ASP A 164 5.36 -23.06 24.38
N VAL A 165 5.33 -21.74 24.41
CA VAL A 165 6.13 -20.83 23.59
C VAL A 165 7.00 -20.01 24.52
N VAL A 166 8.30 -19.90 24.23
CA VAL A 166 9.22 -19.05 24.96
C VAL A 166 9.56 -17.83 24.10
N ILE A 167 9.31 -16.65 24.64
CA ILE A 167 9.64 -15.36 24.01
C ILE A 167 10.84 -14.77 24.74
N GLU A 168 11.93 -14.57 24.02
CA GLU A 168 13.15 -13.95 24.49
C GLU A 168 13.21 -12.48 24.11
N THR A 169 13.56 -11.64 25.07
CA THR A 169 13.74 -10.18 24.91
C THR A 169 15.04 -9.76 25.59
N GLY A 170 15.49 -8.53 25.38
CA GLY A 170 16.63 -7.96 26.13
C GLY A 170 16.41 -7.87 27.65
N GLN A 171 15.19 -8.14 28.14
CA GLN A 171 14.84 -8.13 29.58
C GLN A 171 14.72 -9.54 30.20
N GLY A 172 14.92 -10.58 29.39
CA GLY A 172 14.80 -11.98 29.79
C GLY A 172 13.80 -12.75 28.95
N SER A 173 13.49 -13.98 29.36
CA SER A 173 12.62 -14.91 28.67
C SER A 173 11.34 -15.15 29.46
N GLU A 174 10.22 -15.24 28.77
CA GLU A 174 8.90 -15.55 29.35
C GLU A 174 8.21 -16.67 28.57
N ARG A 175 7.35 -17.42 29.28
CA ARG A 175 6.57 -18.53 28.70
C ARG A 175 5.13 -18.14 28.50
N PHE A 176 4.57 -18.59 27.37
CA PHE A 176 3.19 -18.36 26.98
C PHE A 176 2.58 -19.62 26.37
N ASP A 177 1.27 -19.71 26.41
CA ASP A 177 0.53 -20.82 25.78
C ASP A 177 0.50 -20.72 24.27
N TRP A 178 0.57 -19.49 23.73
CA TRP A 178 0.43 -19.20 22.31
C TRP A 178 1.13 -17.90 21.92
N VAL A 179 1.62 -17.82 20.69
CA VAL A 179 2.15 -16.59 20.10
C VAL A 179 1.37 -16.20 18.85
N ILE A 180 1.02 -14.91 18.73
CA ILE A 180 0.45 -14.31 17.54
C ILE A 180 1.43 -13.28 17.00
N PHE A 181 1.99 -13.54 15.82
CA PHE A 181 2.82 -12.58 15.12
C PHE A 181 1.94 -11.59 14.36
N ALA A 182 2.08 -10.30 14.68
CA ALA A 182 1.45 -9.19 13.97
C ALA A 182 2.51 -8.25 13.35
N SER A 183 3.73 -8.75 13.19
CA SER A 183 4.85 -8.11 12.49
C SER A 183 4.84 -8.46 11.00
N HIS A 184 5.79 -7.92 10.21
CA HIS A 184 5.98 -8.36 8.83
C HIS A 184 6.25 -9.87 8.77
N ALA A 185 5.86 -10.52 7.66
CA ALA A 185 5.98 -11.97 7.51
C ALA A 185 7.44 -12.45 7.61
N ASP A 186 8.37 -11.73 6.98
CA ASP A 186 9.81 -12.03 7.04
C ASP A 186 10.40 -11.78 8.44
N ASP A 187 9.99 -10.69 9.12
CA ASP A 187 10.39 -10.43 10.50
C ASP A 187 9.88 -11.55 11.43
N SER A 188 8.61 -11.97 11.25
CA SER A 188 8.03 -13.09 12.00
C SER A 188 8.81 -14.37 11.80
N LEU A 189 9.17 -14.69 10.55
CA LEU A 189 9.95 -15.87 10.22
C LEU A 189 11.38 -15.82 10.82
N ASN A 190 12.01 -14.65 10.80
CA ASN A 190 13.35 -14.44 11.34
C ASN A 190 13.41 -14.51 12.87
N LEU A 191 12.32 -14.22 13.57
CA LEU A 191 12.25 -14.33 15.03
C LEU A 191 12.14 -15.78 15.50
N LEU A 192 11.65 -16.70 14.66
CA LEU A 192 11.53 -18.11 15.03
C LEU A 192 12.88 -18.82 15.02
N THR A 193 13.19 -19.52 16.09
CA THR A 193 14.41 -20.36 16.16
C THR A 193 14.21 -21.72 15.51
N ASP A 194 12.94 -22.13 15.36
CA ASP A 194 12.50 -23.47 14.92
C ASP A 194 11.42 -23.42 13.81
N PRO A 195 11.53 -22.54 12.80
CA PRO A 195 10.50 -22.41 11.79
C PRO A 195 10.34 -23.72 11.02
N SER A 196 9.10 -24.17 10.84
CA SER A 196 8.77 -25.34 10.05
C SER A 196 9.05 -25.13 8.55
N ALA A 197 9.09 -26.21 7.78
CA ALA A 197 9.22 -26.13 6.33
C ALA A 197 8.06 -25.34 5.70
N GLN A 198 6.84 -25.55 6.19
CA GLN A 198 5.64 -24.86 5.75
C GLN A 198 5.70 -23.35 6.01
N GLU A 199 6.11 -22.94 7.21
CA GLU A 199 6.27 -21.52 7.55
C GLU A 199 7.32 -20.85 6.66
N ARG A 200 8.46 -21.51 6.40
CA ARG A 200 9.48 -20.99 5.47
C ARG A 200 8.93 -20.83 4.07
N GLU A 201 8.17 -21.82 3.60
CA GLU A 201 7.61 -21.82 2.25
C GLU A 201 6.57 -20.73 2.08
N VAL A 202 5.62 -20.59 3.00
CA VAL A 202 4.50 -19.63 2.88
C VAL A 202 4.94 -18.22 3.25
N LEU A 203 5.52 -18.02 4.45
CA LEU A 203 5.90 -16.68 4.91
C LEU A 203 7.06 -16.11 4.12
N GLY A 204 7.98 -16.95 3.63
CA GLY A 204 9.11 -16.54 2.80
C GLY A 204 8.72 -16.01 1.41
N LYS A 205 7.47 -16.19 0.97
CA LYS A 205 6.96 -15.59 -0.28
C LYS A 205 6.65 -14.10 -0.14
N PHE A 206 6.40 -13.60 1.07
CA PHE A 206 6.14 -12.18 1.30
C PHE A 206 7.46 -11.42 1.35
N ARG A 207 7.79 -10.77 0.25
CA ARG A 207 8.95 -9.89 0.15
C ARG A 207 8.59 -8.48 0.57
N TYR A 208 9.56 -7.73 1.04
CA TYR A 208 9.41 -6.34 1.42
C TYR A 208 10.44 -5.47 0.72
N GLN A 209 10.07 -4.24 0.44
CA GLN A 209 10.95 -3.23 -0.13
C GLN A 209 11.04 -2.01 0.79
N ASP A 210 12.23 -1.40 0.81
CA ASP A 210 12.47 -0.19 1.57
C ASP A 210 11.90 1.03 0.84
N ASN A 211 11.27 1.91 1.62
CA ASN A 211 10.71 3.15 1.15
C ASN A 211 11.15 4.30 2.06
N HIS A 212 11.75 5.32 1.48
CA HIS A 212 12.12 6.54 2.17
C HIS A 212 10.91 7.47 2.27
N MET A 213 10.44 7.76 3.48
CA MET A 213 9.33 8.65 3.75
C MET A 213 9.83 9.94 4.42
N VAL A 214 9.46 11.08 3.84
CA VAL A 214 9.78 12.41 4.38
C VAL A 214 8.49 13.16 4.67
N VAL A 215 8.31 13.61 5.92
CA VAL A 215 7.22 14.51 6.30
C VAL A 215 7.76 15.93 6.31
N HIS A 216 7.14 16.81 5.54
CA HIS A 216 7.65 18.17 5.32
C HIS A 216 6.55 19.19 5.04
N SER A 217 6.91 20.47 5.07
CA SER A 217 6.02 21.60 4.72
C SER A 217 6.43 22.35 3.46
N ASP A 218 7.26 21.77 2.63
CA ASP A 218 7.77 22.41 1.44
C ASP A 218 6.78 22.37 0.28
N THR A 219 6.20 23.51 -0.05
CA THR A 219 5.14 23.66 -1.07
C THR A 219 5.68 23.80 -2.49
N HIS A 220 7.01 23.94 -2.69
CA HIS A 220 7.56 24.13 -4.04
C HIS A 220 7.39 22.89 -4.93
N ILE A 221 7.19 21.73 -4.31
CA ILE A 221 6.92 20.47 -5.01
C ILE A 221 5.57 20.48 -5.73
N MET A 222 4.64 21.29 -5.23
CA MET A 222 3.26 21.32 -5.70
C MET A 222 3.08 22.23 -6.93
N PRO A 223 1.99 22.04 -7.71
CA PRO A 223 1.63 22.96 -8.78
C PRO A 223 1.51 24.41 -8.27
N LYS A 224 1.88 25.39 -9.10
CA LYS A 224 1.74 26.81 -8.74
C LYS A 224 0.28 27.19 -8.42
N SER A 225 -0.67 26.66 -9.18
CA SER A 225 -2.10 26.91 -8.95
C SER A 225 -2.68 25.89 -7.97
N ARG A 226 -3.27 26.37 -6.88
CA ARG A 226 -3.90 25.53 -5.86
C ARG A 226 -5.10 24.72 -6.35
N CYS A 227 -5.79 25.16 -7.40
CA CYS A 227 -6.89 24.38 -7.98
C CYS A 227 -6.43 23.05 -8.60
N GLN A 228 -5.14 22.93 -8.88
CA GLN A 228 -4.51 21.70 -9.40
C GLN A 228 -4.02 20.77 -8.29
N TRP A 229 -4.07 21.20 -7.03
CA TRP A 229 -3.66 20.36 -5.91
C TRP A 229 -4.65 19.22 -5.71
N ALA A 230 -4.12 18.04 -5.45
CA ALA A 230 -4.85 16.83 -5.17
C ALA A 230 -4.32 16.19 -3.88
N SER A 231 -5.04 15.23 -3.36
CA SER A 231 -4.64 14.50 -2.16
C SER A 231 -3.36 13.70 -2.38
N TRP A 232 -3.18 13.16 -3.59
CA TRP A 232 -2.04 12.37 -4.01
C TRP A 232 -1.40 12.99 -5.23
N HIS A 233 -0.09 13.16 -5.21
CA HIS A 233 0.71 13.65 -6.32
C HIS A 233 1.78 12.65 -6.69
N VAL A 234 1.81 12.27 -7.95
CA VAL A 234 2.93 11.54 -8.54
C VAL A 234 3.86 12.54 -9.20
N HIS A 235 5.13 12.49 -8.86
CA HIS A 235 6.19 13.32 -9.43
C HIS A 235 7.07 12.46 -10.30
N VAL A 236 7.11 12.76 -11.58
CA VAL A 236 8.01 12.12 -12.53
C VAL A 236 9.12 13.10 -12.87
N THR A 237 10.37 12.70 -12.69
CA THR A 237 11.56 13.49 -13.02
C THR A 237 12.58 12.64 -13.77
N PRO A 238 13.48 13.23 -14.55
CA PRO A 238 14.59 12.47 -15.13
C PRO A 238 15.42 11.82 -14.02
N SER A 239 15.80 10.57 -14.23
CA SER A 239 16.73 9.88 -13.33
C SER A 239 18.10 10.54 -13.40
N ARG A 240 18.74 10.76 -12.27
CA ARG A 240 20.14 11.17 -12.23
C ARG A 240 21.01 9.95 -12.48
N ALA A 241 21.93 10.04 -13.43
CA ALA A 241 22.78 8.93 -13.87
C ALA A 241 23.63 8.26 -12.76
N THR A 242 23.70 8.86 -11.57
CA THR A 242 24.52 8.40 -10.44
C THR A 242 23.74 7.66 -9.35
N GLU A 243 22.41 7.62 -9.43
CA GLU A 243 21.57 7.01 -8.38
C GLU A 243 20.80 5.83 -8.98
N SER A 244 21.23 4.60 -8.67
CA SER A 244 20.44 3.40 -8.91
C SER A 244 19.44 3.24 -7.76
N THR A 245 18.19 3.63 -7.97
CA THR A 245 17.10 3.39 -7.01
C THR A 245 16.03 2.49 -7.61
N PRO A 246 15.33 1.68 -6.82
CA PRO A 246 14.26 0.81 -7.33
C PRO A 246 13.05 1.56 -7.90
N PHE A 247 13.03 2.90 -7.83
CA PHE A 247 11.98 3.76 -8.35
C PHE A 247 12.33 4.47 -9.66
N GLN A 248 13.31 3.96 -10.39
CA GLN A 248 13.70 4.43 -11.73
C GLN A 248 13.15 3.49 -12.78
N HIS A 249 12.49 4.02 -13.79
CA HIS A 249 12.04 3.27 -14.96
C HIS A 249 12.29 4.06 -16.23
N SER A 250 12.89 3.42 -17.25
CA SER A 250 13.17 4.05 -18.55
C SER A 250 13.86 5.42 -18.42
N GLY A 251 14.77 5.56 -17.46
CA GLY A 251 15.46 6.83 -17.20
C GLY A 251 14.64 7.86 -16.43
N MET A 252 13.49 7.47 -15.87
CA MET A 252 12.63 8.31 -15.04
C MET A 252 12.64 7.84 -13.59
N HIS A 253 12.49 8.78 -12.66
CA HIS A 253 12.33 8.52 -11.24
C HIS A 253 10.92 8.96 -10.78
N TYR A 254 10.27 8.11 -10.02
CA TYR A 254 8.91 8.32 -9.52
C TYR A 254 8.93 8.57 -8.01
N GLY A 255 8.35 9.68 -7.59
CA GLY A 255 8.13 10.03 -6.18
C GLY A 255 6.64 10.28 -5.94
N PHE A 256 6.18 10.01 -4.72
CA PHE A 256 4.76 10.12 -4.38
C PHE A 256 4.59 11.06 -3.19
N SER A 257 3.76 12.09 -3.32
CA SER A 257 3.48 13.03 -2.23
C SER A 257 2.00 12.99 -1.86
N TYR A 258 1.75 12.82 -0.58
CA TYR A 258 0.42 12.83 0.02
C TYR A 258 0.19 14.17 0.71
N TRP A 259 -0.80 14.93 0.26
CA TRP A 259 -1.17 16.19 0.90
C TRP A 259 -2.07 15.93 2.11
N MET A 260 -1.45 15.92 3.29
CA MET A 260 -2.08 15.49 4.54
C MET A 260 -3.23 16.40 4.98
N ASN A 261 -3.17 17.70 4.66
CA ASN A 261 -4.28 18.63 4.98
C ASN A 261 -5.59 18.18 4.33
N GLN A 262 -5.54 17.71 3.08
CA GLN A 262 -6.69 17.19 2.37
C GLN A 262 -7.06 15.78 2.84
N LEU A 263 -6.05 14.88 2.93
CA LEU A 263 -6.27 13.47 3.28
C LEU A 263 -6.78 13.27 4.71
N GLN A 264 -6.38 14.11 5.64
CA GLN A 264 -6.81 14.01 7.04
C GLN A 264 -7.72 15.15 7.46
N ASN A 265 -8.13 16.01 6.52
CA ASN A 265 -8.95 17.19 6.78
C ASN A 265 -8.39 18.02 7.96
N LEU A 266 -7.10 18.35 7.88
CA LEU A 266 -6.41 19.09 8.94
C LEU A 266 -6.79 20.57 8.89
N ASN A 267 -7.25 21.11 10.00
CA ASN A 267 -7.53 22.54 10.14
C ASN A 267 -6.26 23.27 10.62
N CYS A 268 -5.27 23.42 9.74
CA CYS A 268 -4.05 24.20 10.01
C CYS A 268 -3.63 25.00 8.77
N LYS A 269 -2.94 26.14 9.01
CA LYS A 269 -2.45 26.99 7.92
C LYS A 269 -1.26 26.39 7.19
N THR A 270 -0.41 25.66 7.91
CA THR A 270 0.77 25.01 7.35
C THR A 270 0.35 23.85 6.46
N GLN A 271 0.93 23.79 5.27
CA GLN A 271 0.71 22.65 4.35
C GLN A 271 1.66 21.53 4.72
N ILE A 272 1.12 20.34 4.90
CA ILE A 272 1.86 19.17 5.36
C ILE A 272 1.81 18.11 4.26
N PHE A 273 2.98 17.62 3.92
CA PHE A 273 3.15 16.55 2.93
C PHE A 273 3.88 15.38 3.56
N ALA A 274 3.45 14.19 3.20
CA ALA A 274 4.22 12.96 3.38
C ALA A 274 4.69 12.52 1.99
N THR A 275 5.98 12.59 1.72
CA THR A 275 6.54 12.23 0.41
C THR A 275 7.31 10.93 0.51
N LEU A 276 6.91 9.98 -0.31
CA LEU A 276 7.55 8.69 -0.47
C LEU A 276 8.55 8.76 -1.63
N ASN A 277 9.78 8.33 -1.36
CA ASN A 277 10.88 8.29 -2.33
C ASN A 277 11.02 9.61 -3.09
N PRO A 278 11.32 10.73 -2.40
CA PRO A 278 11.43 12.03 -3.03
C PRO A 278 12.52 11.99 -4.10
N ASN A 279 12.15 12.39 -5.31
CA ASN A 279 13.01 12.47 -6.49
C ASN A 279 13.40 13.94 -6.82
N PHE A 280 13.34 14.79 -5.83
CA PHE A 280 13.65 16.22 -5.91
C PHE A 280 14.23 16.71 -4.57
N ASN A 281 14.93 17.85 -4.61
CA ASN A 281 15.47 18.43 -3.39
C ASN A 281 14.34 19.10 -2.59
N LEU A 282 14.24 18.74 -1.32
CA LEU A 282 13.41 19.41 -0.33
C LEU A 282 14.26 20.44 0.43
N ASP A 283 13.64 21.54 0.84
CA ASP A 283 14.29 22.50 1.73
C ASP A 283 14.52 21.86 3.11
N PRO A 284 15.77 21.65 3.56
CA PRO A 284 16.05 20.98 4.83
C PRO A 284 15.39 21.64 6.03
N LYS A 285 15.16 22.96 5.97
CA LYS A 285 14.49 23.72 7.05
C LYS A 285 12.98 23.42 7.15
N LYS A 286 12.42 22.77 6.16
CA LYS A 286 10.99 22.40 6.09
C LYS A 286 10.75 20.90 6.32
N ILE A 287 11.79 20.11 6.47
CA ILE A 287 11.71 18.69 6.80
C ILE A 287 11.46 18.55 8.30
N TRP A 288 10.46 17.77 8.67
CA TRP A 288 10.11 17.52 10.06
C TRP A 288 10.51 16.15 10.53
N VAL A 289 10.32 15.13 9.68
CA VAL A 289 10.62 13.74 10.00
C VAL A 289 11.07 13.02 8.73
N GLU A 290 12.09 12.19 8.87
CA GLU A 290 12.50 11.21 7.88
C GLU A 290 12.43 9.81 8.49
N ARG A 291 11.91 8.84 7.75
CA ARG A 291 11.79 7.44 8.16
C ARG A 291 11.94 6.52 6.96
N TYR A 292 12.44 5.34 7.21
CA TYR A 292 12.43 4.24 6.27
C TYR A 292 11.38 3.24 6.71
N TYR A 293 10.49 2.90 5.79
CA TYR A 293 9.44 1.91 5.98
C TYR A 293 9.61 0.79 4.98
N ARG A 294 9.30 -0.42 5.42
CA ARG A 294 9.27 -1.59 4.55
C ARG A 294 7.82 -1.87 4.19
N HIS A 295 7.53 -1.94 2.88
CA HIS A 295 6.20 -2.27 2.38
C HIS A 295 6.22 -3.63 1.69
N PRO A 296 5.15 -4.45 1.82
CA PRO A 296 5.07 -5.74 1.15
C PRO A 296 4.99 -5.56 -0.37
N VAL A 297 5.64 -6.46 -1.09
CA VAL A 297 5.57 -6.57 -2.55
C VAL A 297 4.47 -7.56 -2.89
N PHE A 298 3.48 -7.11 -3.66
CA PHE A 298 2.33 -7.92 -4.08
C PHE A 298 2.56 -8.52 -5.48
N ASP A 299 3.47 -9.48 -5.56
CA ASP A 299 3.69 -10.28 -6.76
C ASP A 299 2.84 -11.57 -6.75
N ALA A 300 2.93 -12.36 -7.81
CA ALA A 300 2.18 -13.60 -7.94
C ALA A 300 2.46 -14.59 -6.80
N ALA A 301 3.72 -14.65 -6.32
CA ALA A 301 4.10 -15.54 -5.23
C ALA A 301 3.47 -15.11 -3.89
N ALA A 302 3.42 -13.79 -3.60
CA ALA A 302 2.77 -13.27 -2.42
C ALA A 302 1.25 -13.50 -2.45
N ILE A 303 0.60 -13.29 -3.61
CA ILE A 303 -0.85 -13.51 -3.77
C ILE A 303 -1.20 -15.00 -3.63
N GLU A 304 -0.38 -15.91 -4.16
CA GLU A 304 -0.52 -17.34 -3.93
C GLU A 304 -0.40 -17.69 -2.44
N ALA A 305 0.62 -17.16 -1.77
CA ALA A 305 0.81 -17.40 -0.34
C ALA A 305 -0.35 -16.91 0.53
N GLN A 306 -1.04 -15.84 0.15
CA GLN A 306 -2.24 -15.36 0.84
C GLN A 306 -3.34 -16.44 0.91
N GLN A 307 -3.49 -17.27 -0.11
CA GLN A 307 -4.49 -18.36 -0.15
C GLN A 307 -4.12 -19.53 0.79
N ARG A 308 -2.87 -19.57 1.23
CA ARG A 308 -2.32 -20.64 2.07
C ARG A 308 -2.27 -20.27 3.57
N TRP A 309 -3.05 -19.24 3.97
CA TRP A 309 -3.11 -18.75 5.35
C TRP A 309 -3.35 -19.87 6.38
N ALA A 310 -4.29 -20.79 6.09
CA ALA A 310 -4.65 -21.87 7.00
C ALA A 310 -3.53 -22.90 7.21
N GLU A 311 -2.57 -23.00 6.29
CA GLU A 311 -1.47 -23.96 6.38
C GLU A 311 -0.44 -23.62 7.47
N VAL A 312 -0.33 -22.34 7.84
CA VAL A 312 0.65 -21.86 8.82
C VAL A 312 0.00 -21.37 10.12
N ASN A 313 -1.31 -21.17 10.12
CA ASN A 313 -2.03 -20.68 11.30
C ASN A 313 -2.61 -21.83 12.12
N GLY A 314 -2.54 -21.71 13.44
CA GLY A 314 -3.03 -22.73 14.36
C GLY A 314 -2.07 -23.92 14.55
N GLN A 315 -0.89 -23.87 13.97
CA GLN A 315 0.12 -24.91 14.09
C GLN A 315 1.21 -24.47 15.11
N ASN A 316 1.81 -25.44 15.80
CA ASN A 316 2.92 -25.18 16.72
C ASN A 316 2.67 -24.03 17.71
N ARG A 317 1.44 -23.88 18.22
CA ARG A 317 1.04 -22.78 19.12
C ARG A 317 1.29 -21.38 18.56
N THR A 318 1.16 -21.23 17.24
CA THR A 318 1.53 -20.02 16.54
C THR A 318 0.43 -19.61 15.57
N SER A 319 0.24 -18.28 15.46
CA SER A 319 -0.62 -17.68 14.45
C SER A 319 0.01 -16.41 13.89
N TYR A 320 -0.39 -16.05 12.66
CA TYR A 320 0.12 -14.92 11.91
C TYR A 320 -1.04 -14.05 11.42
N CYS A 321 -0.99 -12.77 11.74
CA CYS A 321 -1.90 -11.76 11.19
C CYS A 321 -1.10 -10.55 10.68
N GLY A 322 -1.69 -9.79 9.78
CA GLY A 322 -1.08 -8.61 9.21
C GLY A 322 -1.76 -8.21 7.91
N ALA A 323 -1.52 -6.98 7.48
CA ALA A 323 -2.11 -6.44 6.27
C ALA A 323 -1.64 -7.17 4.99
N TYR A 324 -0.52 -7.85 5.04
CA TYR A 324 0.02 -8.63 3.93
C TYR A 324 -0.81 -9.86 3.54
N TRP A 325 -1.77 -10.27 4.38
CA TRP A 325 -2.77 -11.30 4.06
C TRP A 325 -3.95 -10.78 3.22
N GLY A 326 -3.88 -9.54 2.75
CA GLY A 326 -4.87 -8.91 1.89
C GLY A 326 -4.21 -7.87 0.98
N TRP A 327 -4.88 -6.75 0.76
CA TRP A 327 -4.38 -5.67 -0.11
C TRP A 327 -3.35 -4.73 0.54
N GLY A 328 -2.99 -4.94 1.81
CA GLY A 328 -1.99 -4.14 2.52
C GLY A 328 -2.54 -2.96 3.31
N PHE A 329 -3.84 -2.90 3.57
CA PHE A 329 -4.50 -1.80 4.28
C PHE A 329 -4.88 -2.18 5.73
N HIS A 330 -5.28 -1.17 6.53
CA HIS A 330 -5.64 -1.36 7.94
C HIS A 330 -6.75 -2.41 8.13
N GLU A 331 -7.75 -2.43 7.26
CA GLU A 331 -8.84 -3.40 7.30
C GLU A 331 -8.35 -4.83 7.08
N ASP A 332 -7.37 -5.02 6.21
CA ASP A 332 -6.79 -6.36 5.97
C ASP A 332 -6.06 -6.87 7.21
N GLY A 333 -5.36 -5.97 7.93
CA GLY A 333 -4.75 -6.29 9.21
C GLY A 333 -5.80 -6.69 10.26
N ALA A 334 -6.86 -5.90 10.41
CA ALA A 334 -7.95 -6.18 11.36
C ALA A 334 -8.69 -7.47 11.01
N ARG A 335 -8.98 -7.69 9.73
CA ARG A 335 -9.65 -8.91 9.23
C ARG A 335 -8.82 -10.15 9.51
N SER A 336 -7.51 -10.14 9.21
CA SER A 336 -6.63 -11.26 9.47
C SER A 336 -6.49 -11.56 10.97
N ALA A 337 -6.47 -10.53 11.82
CA ALA A 337 -6.50 -10.72 13.28
C ALA A 337 -7.81 -11.38 13.74
N SER A 338 -8.95 -11.00 13.15
CA SER A 338 -10.24 -11.64 13.45
C SER A 338 -10.26 -13.11 13.05
N TRP A 339 -9.63 -13.50 11.94
CA TRP A 339 -9.49 -14.90 11.53
C TRP A 339 -8.71 -15.71 12.58
N VAL A 340 -7.59 -15.16 13.07
CA VAL A 340 -6.78 -15.78 14.13
C VAL A 340 -7.58 -15.97 15.40
N VAL A 341 -8.28 -14.94 15.86
CA VAL A 341 -9.11 -15.02 17.08
C VAL A 341 -10.20 -16.09 16.93
N ASN A 342 -10.92 -16.11 15.83
CA ASN A 342 -11.96 -17.12 15.58
C ASN A 342 -11.39 -18.54 15.57
N GLN A 343 -10.22 -18.76 14.98
CA GLN A 343 -9.56 -20.05 14.99
C GLN A 343 -9.16 -20.48 16.42
N LEU A 344 -8.61 -19.56 17.23
CA LEU A 344 -8.23 -19.85 18.62
C LEU A 344 -9.42 -20.18 19.49
N LEU A 345 -10.55 -19.49 19.35
CA LEU A 345 -11.78 -19.78 20.09
C LEU A 345 -12.29 -21.19 19.77
N GLN A 346 -12.27 -21.61 18.51
CA GLN A 346 -12.65 -22.96 18.10
C GLN A 346 -11.71 -24.03 18.70
N HIS A 347 -10.42 -23.77 18.78
CA HIS A 347 -9.46 -24.69 19.43
C HIS A 347 -9.71 -24.82 20.93
N THR A 348 -10.04 -23.73 21.63
CA THR A 348 -10.33 -23.78 23.07
C THR A 348 -11.63 -24.48 23.39
N GLU A 349 -12.67 -24.33 22.55
CA GLU A 349 -13.96 -25.06 22.71
C GLU A 349 -13.81 -26.56 22.45
N GLN A 350 -12.92 -26.99 21.58
CA GLN A 350 -12.65 -28.42 21.31
C GLN A 350 -11.79 -29.08 22.38
N ALA A 351 -11.04 -28.30 23.16
CA ALA A 351 -10.18 -28.77 24.23
C ALA A 351 -10.84 -28.80 25.61
N ALA A 352 -12.02 -28.21 25.75
CA ALA A 352 -12.83 -28.15 26.96
C ALA A 352 -13.90 -29.28 27.00
#